data_eea6a6a5d4465049ee000fdd838b76dd
#
_entry.id   eea6a6a5d4465049ee000fdd838b76dd
#
_cell.length_a   1.000
_cell.length_b   1.000
_cell.length_c   1.000
_cell.angle_alpha   90.00
_cell.angle_beta   90.00
_cell.angle_gamma   90.00
#
_symmetry.space_group_name_H-M   'P 1'
#
loop_
_entity.id
_entity.type
_entity.pdbx_description
1 polymer ?
#
loop_
_entity_poly.entity_id
_entity_poly.type
_entity_poly.pdbx_seq_one_letter_code
_entity_poly.pdbx_strand_id
1 'polypeptide(L)'
;PKLTQEQAEIILNKYYGVVNFIWLEGVAGLEITDMHIDGFAKFANKNSLVTMSENDLLEWQVPANDIIKLYNSKNAEGQNYKIVTLPLTQNEVTTEYGKKLGYKGSYCNYYIANNVVLVPNYNDANDAIANATIQSLYPNRKVIGIDVRNLYANGGMIHCVTLQQPK
;
A
#
# COMPACT_ATOMS: atom_id res chain seq x y z
N PRO A 1 24.16 -12.15 7.89
CA PRO A 1 24.77 -12.01 6.56
C PRO A 1 23.89 -11.12 5.71
N LYS A 2 24.49 -10.10 5.07
CA LYS A 2 23.77 -9.26 4.13
C LYS A 2 23.61 -10.05 2.83
N LEU A 3 22.37 -10.29 2.40
CA LEU A 3 22.07 -10.85 1.08
C LEU A 3 22.34 -9.79 0.01
N THR A 4 22.85 -10.22 -1.15
CA THR A 4 22.81 -9.39 -2.36
C THR A 4 21.39 -9.34 -2.90
N GLN A 5 21.07 -8.35 -3.74
CA GLN A 5 19.76 -8.27 -4.41
C GLN A 5 19.46 -9.56 -5.19
N GLU A 6 20.41 -10.06 -5.97
CA GLU A 6 20.29 -11.31 -6.74
C GLU A 6 19.96 -12.51 -5.84
N GLN A 7 20.64 -12.64 -4.69
CA GLN A 7 20.35 -13.70 -3.72
C GLN A 7 18.93 -13.59 -3.15
N ALA A 8 18.46 -12.36 -2.88
CA ALA A 8 17.10 -12.13 -2.43
C ALA A 8 16.07 -12.50 -3.51
N GLU A 9 16.31 -12.13 -4.77
CA GLU A 9 15.44 -12.49 -5.90
C GLU A 9 15.33 -14.00 -6.09
N ILE A 10 16.44 -14.73 -6.00
CA ILE A 10 16.45 -16.21 -6.06
C ILE A 10 15.57 -16.81 -4.95
N ILE A 11 15.70 -16.29 -3.72
CA ILE A 11 14.90 -16.77 -2.58
C ILE A 11 13.42 -16.46 -2.79
N LEU A 12 13.08 -15.22 -3.18
CA LEU A 12 11.70 -14.80 -3.43
C LEU A 12 11.06 -15.60 -4.59
N ASN A 13 11.82 -15.84 -5.67
CA ASN A 13 11.36 -16.70 -6.75
C ASN A 13 11.06 -18.12 -6.24
N LYS A 14 11.97 -18.71 -5.45
CA LYS A 14 11.82 -20.07 -4.92
C LYS A 14 10.57 -20.23 -4.04
N TYR A 15 10.27 -19.27 -3.18
CA TYR A 15 9.19 -19.41 -2.18
C TYR A 15 7.87 -18.80 -2.62
N TYR A 16 7.86 -17.79 -3.49
CA TYR A 16 6.66 -17.07 -3.94
C TYR A 16 6.39 -17.21 -5.44
N GLY A 17 7.31 -17.82 -6.20
CA GLY A 17 7.15 -17.98 -7.65
C GLY A 17 7.21 -16.67 -8.43
N VAL A 18 7.69 -15.59 -7.82
CA VAL A 18 7.78 -14.28 -8.48
C VAL A 18 9.01 -14.21 -9.37
N VAL A 19 8.86 -13.63 -10.57
CA VAL A 19 9.93 -13.52 -11.58
C VAL A 19 10.22 -12.07 -11.97
N ASN A 20 9.42 -11.13 -11.52
CA ASN A 20 9.55 -9.71 -11.81
C ASN A 20 9.60 -8.91 -10.52
N PHE A 21 10.62 -8.08 -10.37
CA PHE A 21 10.90 -7.33 -9.14
C PHE A 21 10.99 -5.84 -9.46
N ILE A 22 10.34 -5.03 -8.64
CA ILE A 22 10.45 -3.57 -8.67
C ILE A 22 11.14 -3.16 -7.38
N TRP A 23 12.42 -2.85 -7.48
CA TRP A 23 13.23 -2.44 -6.35
C TRP A 23 13.16 -0.93 -6.14
N LEU A 24 12.70 -0.53 -4.97
CA LEU A 24 12.69 0.84 -4.50
C LEU A 24 13.81 1.03 -3.46
N GLU A 25 14.32 2.25 -3.35
CA GLU A 25 15.44 2.54 -2.45
C GLU A 25 14.97 2.72 -0.99
N GLY A 26 13.74 3.23 -0.82
CA GLY A 26 13.22 3.59 0.48
C GLY A 26 13.94 4.78 1.10
N VAL A 27 13.76 4.99 2.40
CA VAL A 27 14.41 6.07 3.16
C VAL A 27 15.06 5.49 4.41
N ALA A 28 16.36 5.23 4.34
CA ALA A 28 17.11 4.66 5.46
C ALA A 28 16.98 5.54 6.72
N GLY A 29 16.58 4.92 7.83
CA GLY A 29 16.45 5.60 9.13
C GLY A 29 15.23 6.49 9.29
N LEU A 30 14.30 6.53 8.33
CA LEU A 30 13.05 7.28 8.48
C LEU A 30 12.20 6.69 9.62
N GLU A 31 12.19 5.38 9.70
CA GLU A 31 11.53 4.60 10.75
C GLU A 31 12.24 3.23 10.88
N ILE A 32 11.74 2.35 11.75
CA ILE A 32 12.40 1.06 12.04
C ILE A 32 12.48 0.10 10.85
N THR A 33 11.80 0.38 9.74
CA THR A 33 11.71 -0.49 8.54
C THR A 33 12.14 0.21 7.25
N ASP A 34 12.74 1.38 7.34
CA ASP A 34 13.20 2.15 6.18
C ASP A 34 12.11 2.47 5.13
N MET A 35 10.85 2.50 5.51
CA MET A 35 9.62 2.75 4.75
C MET A 35 8.86 1.49 4.30
N HIS A 36 7.62 1.35 4.76
CA HIS A 36 6.72 0.26 4.42
C HIS A 36 6.08 0.43 3.04
N ILE A 37 6.42 -0.46 2.10
CA ILE A 37 5.84 -0.45 0.74
C ILE A 37 4.32 -0.60 0.74
N ASP A 38 3.76 -1.39 1.66
CA ASP A 38 2.31 -1.65 1.75
C ASP A 38 1.51 -0.43 2.23
N GLY A 39 2.18 0.61 2.69
CA GLY A 39 1.58 1.91 3.00
C GLY A 39 1.26 2.75 1.77
N PHE A 40 1.91 2.53 0.62
CA PHE A 40 1.76 3.39 -0.55
C PHE A 40 1.68 2.68 -1.90
N ALA A 41 1.94 1.37 -1.99
CA ALA A 41 1.83 0.62 -3.24
C ALA A 41 1.34 -0.81 -3.03
N LYS A 42 0.51 -1.31 -3.96
CA LYS A 42 -0.02 -2.68 -3.96
C LYS A 42 -0.43 -3.10 -5.37
N PHE A 43 -0.13 -4.34 -5.74
CA PHE A 43 -0.67 -4.92 -6.95
C PHE A 43 -2.14 -5.30 -6.76
N ALA A 44 -3.03 -4.73 -7.57
CA ALA A 44 -4.44 -5.15 -7.60
C ALA A 44 -4.62 -6.45 -8.41
N ASN A 45 -3.85 -6.58 -9.47
CA ASN A 45 -3.78 -7.76 -10.33
C ASN A 45 -2.48 -7.71 -11.16
N LYS A 46 -2.28 -8.66 -12.09
CA LYS A 46 -1.08 -8.75 -12.92
C LYS A 46 -0.80 -7.51 -13.80
N ASN A 47 -1.79 -6.66 -14.03
CA ASN A 47 -1.68 -5.51 -14.94
C ASN A 47 -1.98 -4.17 -14.27
N SER A 48 -2.36 -4.15 -13.00
CA SER A 48 -2.76 -2.93 -12.30
C SER A 48 -2.01 -2.76 -10.98
N LEU A 49 -1.42 -1.59 -10.81
CA LEU A 49 -0.75 -1.15 -9.59
C LEU A 49 -1.58 -0.05 -8.94
N VAL A 50 -1.91 -0.23 -7.68
CA VAL A 50 -2.56 0.78 -6.84
C VAL A 50 -1.49 1.53 -6.09
N THR A 51 -1.56 2.85 -6.14
CA THR A 51 -0.66 3.74 -5.41
C THR A 51 -1.36 5.06 -5.10
N MET A 52 -0.65 6.09 -4.75
CA MET A 52 -1.14 7.46 -4.56
C MET A 52 -0.80 8.32 -5.78
N SER A 53 -1.33 9.54 -5.85
CA SER A 53 -0.82 10.54 -6.80
C SER A 53 0.65 10.86 -6.52
N GLU A 54 1.38 11.37 -7.50
CA GLU A 54 2.80 11.76 -7.30
C GLU A 54 2.94 12.79 -6.16
N ASN A 55 2.01 13.74 -6.07
CA ASN A 55 2.01 14.73 -4.99
C ASN A 55 1.76 14.10 -3.62
N ASP A 56 0.82 13.16 -3.52
CA ASP A 56 0.53 12.45 -2.26
C ASP A 56 1.71 11.55 -1.86
N LEU A 57 2.40 10.93 -2.83
CA LEU A 57 3.61 10.16 -2.58
C LEU A 57 4.75 11.03 -2.05
N LEU A 58 4.92 12.24 -2.60
CA LEU A 58 5.90 13.21 -2.09
C LEU A 58 5.52 13.67 -0.67
N GLU A 59 4.24 13.94 -0.41
CA GLU A 59 3.74 14.26 0.92
C GLU A 59 3.97 13.10 1.91
N TRP A 60 3.83 11.85 1.42
CA TRP A 60 4.13 10.62 2.17
C TRP A 60 5.63 10.37 2.33
N GLN A 61 6.49 11.27 1.84
CA GLN A 61 7.95 11.22 1.88
C GLN A 61 8.58 10.09 1.05
N VAL A 62 7.88 9.57 0.03
CA VAL A 62 8.47 8.63 -0.93
C VAL A 62 9.48 9.37 -1.78
N PRO A 63 10.73 8.85 -1.94
CA PRO A 63 11.76 9.48 -2.77
C PRO A 63 11.31 9.67 -4.22
N ALA A 64 11.63 10.81 -4.81
CA ALA A 64 11.24 11.12 -6.20
C ALA A 64 11.72 10.05 -7.21
N ASN A 65 12.91 9.49 -7.03
CA ASN A 65 13.40 8.39 -7.86
C ASN A 65 12.55 7.13 -7.74
N ASP A 66 12.06 6.82 -6.55
CA ASP A 66 11.19 5.67 -6.32
C ASP A 66 9.79 5.89 -6.92
N ILE A 67 9.28 7.13 -6.88
CA ILE A 67 8.04 7.51 -7.58
C ILE A 67 8.19 7.28 -9.08
N ILE A 68 9.28 7.75 -9.69
CA ILE A 68 9.58 7.54 -11.11
C ILE A 68 9.67 6.05 -11.44
N LYS A 69 10.37 5.25 -10.63
CA LYS A 69 10.46 3.80 -10.80
C LYS A 69 9.09 3.13 -10.71
N LEU A 70 8.28 3.52 -9.74
CA LEU A 70 6.95 2.96 -9.50
C LEU A 70 6.02 3.22 -10.69
N TYR A 71 5.94 4.47 -11.15
CA TYR A 71 5.06 4.88 -12.26
C TYR A 71 5.48 4.33 -13.62
N ASN A 72 6.78 4.09 -13.83
CA ASN A 72 7.32 3.50 -15.06
C ASN A 72 7.53 1.98 -14.97
N SER A 73 7.08 1.36 -13.89
CA SER A 73 7.26 -0.07 -13.67
C SER A 73 6.48 -0.90 -14.70
N LYS A 74 7.03 -2.08 -15.01
CA LYS A 74 6.47 -3.00 -16.00
C LYS A 74 6.08 -4.31 -15.34
N ASN A 75 5.03 -4.91 -15.86
CA ASN A 75 4.61 -6.25 -15.46
C ASN A 75 5.54 -7.33 -16.03
N ALA A 76 5.31 -8.59 -15.67
CA ALA A 76 6.11 -9.72 -16.15
C ALA A 76 6.06 -9.92 -17.68
N GLU A 77 5.11 -9.30 -18.37
CA GLU A 77 4.98 -9.32 -19.84
C GLU A 77 5.69 -8.12 -20.49
N GLY A 78 6.38 -7.27 -19.71
CA GLY A 78 7.09 -6.08 -20.18
C GLY A 78 6.19 -4.88 -20.49
N GLN A 79 4.91 -4.93 -20.14
CA GLN A 79 3.93 -3.86 -20.34
C GLN A 79 3.89 -2.94 -19.12
N ASN A 80 3.62 -1.67 -19.32
CA ASN A 80 3.42 -0.74 -18.21
C ASN A 80 2.18 -1.13 -17.40
N TYR A 81 2.28 -1.01 -16.07
CA TYR A 81 1.08 -1.16 -15.22
C TYR A 81 0.09 -0.04 -15.48
N LYS A 82 -1.20 -0.39 -15.44
CA LYS A 82 -2.26 0.60 -15.26
C LYS A 82 -2.18 1.11 -13.83
N ILE A 83 -1.84 2.38 -13.66
CA ILE A 83 -1.81 3.02 -12.35
C ILE A 83 -3.24 3.38 -11.94
N VAL A 84 -3.61 3.00 -10.72
CA VAL A 84 -4.85 3.40 -10.05
C VAL A 84 -4.48 4.14 -8.78
N THR A 85 -4.89 5.39 -8.66
CA THR A 85 -4.55 6.23 -7.52
C THR A 85 -5.65 6.22 -6.46
N LEU A 86 -5.23 6.10 -5.20
CA LEU A 86 -6.05 6.37 -4.01
C LEU A 86 -5.58 7.68 -3.39
N PRO A 87 -6.50 8.51 -2.88
CA PRO A 87 -6.11 9.73 -2.17
C PRO A 87 -5.45 9.39 -0.82
N LEU A 88 -4.80 10.36 -0.20
CA LEU A 88 -4.62 10.38 1.25
C LEU A 88 -5.91 10.85 1.94
N THR A 89 -5.99 10.73 3.28
CA THR A 89 -7.03 11.44 4.03
C THR A 89 -6.96 12.94 3.73
N GLN A 90 -8.10 13.60 3.70
CA GLN A 90 -8.17 15.04 3.47
C GLN A 90 -7.46 15.81 4.60
N ASN A 91 -7.64 15.33 5.82
CA ASN A 91 -7.06 15.91 7.01
C ASN A 91 -6.07 14.96 7.69
N GLU A 92 -5.22 15.51 8.57
CA GLU A 92 -4.43 14.72 9.49
C GLU A 92 -5.33 13.85 10.38
N VAL A 93 -4.90 12.62 10.61
CA VAL A 93 -5.69 11.67 11.36
C VAL A 93 -5.78 12.06 12.84
N THR A 94 -7.00 11.99 13.36
CA THR A 94 -7.26 12.16 14.78
C THR A 94 -7.91 10.88 15.31
N THR A 95 -7.35 10.30 16.38
CA THR A 95 -7.90 9.09 17.00
C THR A 95 -9.32 9.32 17.53
N GLU A 96 -10.05 8.24 17.83
CA GLU A 96 -11.37 8.34 18.47
C GLU A 96 -11.34 9.08 19.81
N TYR A 97 -10.20 9.06 20.49
CA TYR A 97 -9.98 9.74 21.78
C TYR A 97 -9.45 11.17 21.63
N GLY A 98 -9.43 11.72 20.41
CA GLY A 98 -9.06 13.11 20.14
C GLY A 98 -7.55 13.39 20.02
N LYS A 99 -6.69 12.36 20.00
CA LYS A 99 -5.24 12.55 19.79
C LYS A 99 -4.98 12.84 18.32
N LYS A 100 -4.45 14.01 18.00
CA LYS A 100 -3.96 14.36 16.65
C LYS A 100 -2.65 13.64 16.39
N LEU A 101 -2.52 13.01 15.23
CA LEU A 101 -1.32 12.25 14.86
C LEU A 101 -0.28 13.11 14.12
N GLY A 102 -0.68 14.22 13.50
CA GLY A 102 0.21 15.11 12.77
C GLY A 102 0.55 14.60 11.35
N TYR A 103 -0.13 13.57 10.87
CA TYR A 103 0.07 13.00 9.55
C TYR A 103 -1.24 12.44 8.97
N LYS A 104 -1.29 12.34 7.66
CA LYS A 104 -2.44 11.81 6.92
C LYS A 104 -2.44 10.28 6.89
N GLY A 105 -3.60 9.70 6.66
CA GLY A 105 -3.80 8.27 6.50
C GLY A 105 -3.77 7.83 5.04
N SER A 106 -3.28 6.63 4.79
CA SER A 106 -3.27 5.99 3.47
C SER A 106 -4.30 4.88 3.38
N TYR A 107 -4.97 4.77 2.22
CA TYR A 107 -5.88 3.67 1.91
C TYR A 107 -5.20 2.51 1.17
N CYS A 108 -3.91 2.62 0.79
CA CYS A 108 -3.18 1.57 0.09
C CYS A 108 -2.93 0.33 0.95
N ASN A 109 -2.99 0.45 2.27
CA ASN A 109 -2.78 -0.66 3.21
C ASN A 109 -4.03 -1.53 3.42
N TYR A 110 -4.83 -1.75 2.36
CA TYR A 110 -5.99 -2.63 2.41
C TYR A 110 -5.58 -4.11 2.35
N TYR A 111 -6.42 -4.99 2.88
CA TYR A 111 -6.21 -6.44 2.90
C TYR A 111 -7.22 -7.16 2.01
N ILE A 112 -6.72 -8.07 1.15
CA ILE A 112 -7.53 -8.86 0.22
C ILE A 112 -7.74 -10.24 0.82
N ALA A 113 -8.99 -10.57 1.14
CA ALA A 113 -9.41 -11.90 1.56
C ALA A 113 -10.29 -12.58 0.48
N ASN A 114 -10.76 -13.80 0.74
CA ASN A 114 -11.48 -14.60 -0.26
C ASN A 114 -12.71 -13.91 -0.85
N ASN A 115 -13.57 -13.34 0.01
CA ASN A 115 -14.85 -12.74 -0.38
C ASN A 115 -14.95 -11.25 -0.04
N VAL A 116 -13.95 -10.72 0.63
CA VAL A 116 -13.95 -9.33 1.11
C VAL A 116 -12.62 -8.65 0.84
N VAL A 117 -12.66 -7.32 0.77
CA VAL A 117 -11.47 -6.46 0.87
C VAL A 117 -11.69 -5.55 2.06
N LEU A 118 -10.78 -5.59 3.03
CA LEU A 118 -10.83 -4.73 4.21
C LEU A 118 -9.99 -3.47 3.92
N VAL A 119 -10.59 -2.31 4.05
CA VAL A 119 -9.97 -1.02 3.71
C VAL A 119 -9.83 -0.17 4.96
N PRO A 120 -8.62 0.37 5.24
CA PRO A 120 -8.47 1.29 6.37
C PRO A 120 -9.30 2.54 6.12
N ASN A 121 -10.12 2.92 7.08
CA ASN A 121 -10.91 4.14 7.09
C ASN A 121 -10.51 4.99 8.31
N TYR A 122 -10.70 6.30 8.21
CA TYR A 122 -10.18 7.26 9.18
C TYR A 122 -11.24 8.25 9.68
N ASN A 123 -12.53 7.99 9.40
CA ASN A 123 -13.62 8.94 9.59
C ASN A 123 -13.35 10.26 8.84
N ASP A 124 -12.92 10.11 7.58
CA ASP A 124 -12.50 11.18 6.68
C ASP A 124 -13.38 11.22 5.42
N ALA A 125 -13.48 12.39 4.79
CA ALA A 125 -14.29 12.56 3.60
C ALA A 125 -13.83 11.65 2.43
N ASN A 126 -12.55 11.28 2.37
CA ASN A 126 -11.99 10.43 1.33
C ASN A 126 -12.22 8.92 1.57
N ASP A 127 -12.75 8.50 2.73
CA ASP A 127 -13.07 7.10 3.01
C ASP A 127 -14.01 6.51 1.93
N ALA A 128 -15.08 7.24 1.59
CA ALA A 128 -16.04 6.79 0.59
C ALA A 128 -15.42 6.70 -0.82
N ILE A 129 -14.55 7.64 -1.18
CA ILE A 129 -13.86 7.67 -2.48
C ILE A 129 -12.92 6.48 -2.60
N ALA A 130 -12.10 6.23 -1.58
CA ALA A 130 -11.17 5.12 -1.55
C ALA A 130 -11.90 3.77 -1.60
N ASN A 131 -12.95 3.60 -0.79
CA ASN A 131 -13.76 2.39 -0.76
C ASN A 131 -14.42 2.11 -2.14
N ALA A 132 -14.98 3.13 -2.79
CA ALA A 132 -15.57 2.99 -4.12
C ALA A 132 -14.53 2.64 -5.19
N THR A 133 -13.36 3.27 -5.16
CA THR A 133 -12.25 2.98 -6.08
C THR A 133 -11.79 1.54 -5.92
N ILE A 134 -11.57 1.09 -4.69
CA ILE A 134 -11.17 -0.30 -4.40
C ILE A 134 -12.28 -1.28 -4.79
N GLN A 135 -13.57 -0.95 -4.56
CA GLN A 135 -14.68 -1.79 -5.00
C GLN A 135 -14.69 -2.01 -6.51
N SER A 136 -14.32 -1.00 -7.29
CA SER A 136 -14.23 -1.13 -8.75
C SER A 136 -13.12 -2.08 -9.21
N LEU A 137 -12.05 -2.23 -8.43
CA LEU A 137 -10.94 -3.15 -8.69
C LEU A 137 -11.30 -4.60 -8.34
N TYR A 138 -12.21 -4.80 -7.39
CA TYR A 138 -12.60 -6.12 -6.89
C TYR A 138 -14.12 -6.32 -6.95
N PRO A 139 -14.73 -6.35 -8.17
CA PRO A 139 -16.18 -6.40 -8.33
C PRO A 139 -16.83 -7.65 -7.71
N ASN A 140 -16.07 -8.74 -7.58
CA ASN A 140 -16.54 -10.02 -7.01
C ASN A 140 -16.27 -10.15 -5.50
N ARG A 141 -15.79 -9.09 -4.84
CA ARG A 141 -15.55 -9.04 -3.39
C ARG A 141 -16.30 -7.89 -2.78
N LYS A 142 -16.76 -8.07 -1.55
CA LYS A 142 -17.36 -6.96 -0.78
C LYS A 142 -16.25 -6.10 -0.17
N VAL A 143 -16.23 -4.82 -0.45
CA VAL A 143 -15.36 -3.87 0.24
C VAL A 143 -15.99 -3.47 1.58
N ILE A 144 -15.19 -3.51 2.64
CA ILE A 144 -15.57 -3.15 4.00
C ILE A 144 -14.54 -2.17 4.54
N GLY A 145 -14.98 -0.94 4.81
CA GLY A 145 -14.17 0.05 5.52
C GLY A 145 -14.10 -0.28 7.01
N ILE A 146 -12.90 -0.26 7.55
CA ILE A 146 -12.62 -0.49 8.97
C ILE A 146 -11.98 0.77 9.54
N ASP A 147 -12.57 1.35 10.59
CA ASP A 147 -11.95 2.47 11.29
C ASP A 147 -10.66 2.01 11.97
N VAL A 148 -9.55 2.55 11.51
CA VAL A 148 -8.20 2.17 11.97
C VAL A 148 -7.51 3.29 12.74
N ARG A 149 -8.19 4.39 13.04
CA ARG A 149 -7.55 5.58 13.65
C ARG A 149 -6.75 5.26 14.92
N ASN A 150 -7.27 4.38 15.77
CA ASN A 150 -6.57 3.97 16.99
C ASN A 150 -5.42 2.99 16.72
N LEU A 151 -5.60 2.09 15.74
CA LEU A 151 -4.54 1.19 15.29
C LEU A 151 -3.40 1.99 14.64
N TYR A 152 -3.74 2.94 13.79
CA TYR A 152 -2.79 3.79 13.07
C TYR A 152 -1.93 4.64 14.00
N ALA A 153 -2.48 5.06 15.13
CA ALA A 153 -1.72 5.75 16.19
C ALA A 153 -0.60 4.89 16.81
N ASN A 154 -0.61 3.59 16.57
CA ASN A 154 0.40 2.63 17.02
C ASN A 154 1.32 2.15 15.87
N GLY A 155 1.32 2.85 14.74
CA GLY A 155 2.26 2.64 13.65
C GLY A 155 1.85 1.59 12.62
N GLY A 156 0.58 1.14 12.61
CA GLY A 156 0.11 0.12 11.66
C GLY A 156 -1.31 0.36 11.16
N MET A 157 -1.68 -0.36 10.09
CA MET A 157 -3.01 -0.37 9.50
C MET A 157 -3.46 -1.83 9.28
N ILE A 158 -4.46 -2.08 8.43
CA ILE A 158 -5.06 -3.41 8.30
C ILE A 158 -4.08 -4.46 7.78
N HIS A 159 -3.36 -4.17 6.69
CA HIS A 159 -2.42 -5.13 6.13
C HIS A 159 -1.29 -5.47 7.11
N CYS A 160 -0.82 -4.48 7.86
CA CYS A 160 0.25 -4.65 8.85
C CYS A 160 -0.06 -5.67 9.96
N VAL A 161 -1.33 -5.91 10.26
CA VAL A 161 -1.78 -6.84 11.33
C VAL A 161 -2.45 -8.10 10.76
N THR A 162 -2.30 -8.36 9.45
CA THR A 162 -2.91 -9.52 8.77
C THR A 162 -1.86 -10.37 8.09
N LEU A 163 -2.17 -11.64 7.88
CA LEU A 163 -1.34 -12.58 7.14
C LEU A 163 -2.25 -13.55 6.36
N GLN A 164 -1.90 -13.81 5.10
CA GLN A 164 -2.58 -14.79 4.27
C GLN A 164 -2.20 -16.20 4.71
N GLN A 165 -3.21 -17.05 4.90
CA GLN A 165 -3.03 -18.48 5.09
C GLN A 165 -3.58 -19.19 3.85
N PRO A 166 -2.70 -19.67 2.95
CA PRO A 166 -3.11 -20.48 1.81
C PRO A 166 -3.77 -21.78 2.26
N LYS A 167 -4.76 -22.25 1.48
CA LYS A 167 -5.37 -23.57 1.70
C LYS A 167 -4.49 -24.68 1.13
#